data_c2a65df470975a600ca6a3fafdcdfd47
#
_entry.id   c2a65df470975a600ca6a3fafdcdfd47
#
_cell.length_a   1.000
_cell.length_b   1.000
_cell.length_c   1.000
_cell.angle_alpha   90.00
_cell.angle_beta   90.00
_cell.angle_gamma   90.00
#
_symmetry.space_group_name_H-M   'P 1'
#
loop_
_entity.id
_entity.type
_entity.pdbx_description
1 polymer ?
#
loop_
_entity_poly.entity_id
_entity_poly.type
_entity_poly.pdbx_seq_one_letter_code
_entity_poly.pdbx_strand_id
1 'polypeptide(L)'
;MNCYITGTGSFLPGEAVPNEAIPDFMGELDGEALVRRKILRMNGIKSRHYALDRAQNPTHDAYEMAALAAAHCLDHKPGTFTYLSAGSTNTPLVGPGLSSILHARLARQGIIARPVEINSNSGICTSGAQALVNAARAIASGDHQEALCIGVEQPSVFLKSSFIRPPDDRALYLDKETSSKWFMSVFLRSMLSDGAGAVSLRNQPATDRISYRLNWTYSRSFAHETPLCMSLESRSLLLSQDVAILAKHMRPSVNQLVRGALAQHGESLAEYQCVLPHLSSYFFKAYLLDILTKMGGGPAIPYWTNLESAGNAGSASIFIILDEFTRKHAPAHGDKVMLFIPESGQFNFVLVSLTAVHP
;
A
#
# COMPACT_ATOMS: atom_id res chain seq x y z
N MET A 1 -1.01 -24.39 0.68
CA MET A 1 -1.08 -23.67 1.97
C MET A 1 -2.54 -23.56 2.37
N ASN A 2 -2.93 -23.97 3.57
CA ASN A 2 -4.31 -23.80 4.05
C ASN A 2 -4.42 -22.42 4.71
N CYS A 3 -4.46 -21.39 3.91
CA CYS A 3 -4.60 -20.00 4.32
C CYS A 3 -5.48 -19.28 3.32
N TYR A 4 -6.51 -18.60 3.81
CA TYR A 4 -7.52 -17.93 3.02
C TYR A 4 -7.70 -16.50 3.52
N ILE A 5 -7.76 -15.52 2.60
CA ILE A 5 -8.31 -14.21 2.91
C ILE A 5 -9.82 -14.37 2.92
N THR A 6 -10.45 -14.17 4.07
CA THR A 6 -11.88 -14.41 4.30
C THR A 6 -12.70 -13.15 4.49
N GLY A 7 -12.03 -12.01 4.58
CA GLY A 7 -12.65 -10.70 4.65
C GLY A 7 -11.68 -9.64 4.15
N THR A 8 -12.24 -8.60 3.55
CA THR A 8 -11.51 -7.39 3.12
C THR A 8 -12.25 -6.18 3.64
N GLY A 9 -11.52 -5.10 3.89
CA GLY A 9 -12.11 -3.84 4.30
C GLY A 9 -11.15 -2.69 4.03
N SER A 10 -11.71 -1.54 3.74
CA SER A 10 -10.94 -0.33 3.50
C SER A 10 -11.58 0.88 4.15
N PHE A 11 -10.78 1.89 4.43
CA PHE A 11 -11.21 3.19 4.87
C PHE A 11 -10.41 4.28 4.16
N LEU A 12 -11.12 5.13 3.45
CA LEU A 12 -10.60 6.33 2.81
C LEU A 12 -11.21 7.54 3.53
N PRO A 13 -10.42 8.42 4.13
CA PRO A 13 -10.95 9.52 4.95
C PRO A 13 -11.61 10.61 4.09
N GLY A 14 -12.73 11.12 4.54
CA GLY A 14 -13.45 12.22 3.89
C GLY A 14 -13.97 11.90 2.49
N GLU A 15 -14.30 12.95 1.75
CA GLU A 15 -14.66 12.83 0.34
C GLU A 15 -13.42 12.77 -0.56
N ALA A 16 -13.60 12.25 -1.78
CA ALA A 16 -12.54 12.25 -2.77
C ALA A 16 -12.17 13.67 -3.19
N VAL A 17 -10.94 14.07 -2.96
CA VAL A 17 -10.42 15.40 -3.26
C VAL A 17 -9.89 15.42 -4.70
N PRO A 18 -10.54 16.15 -5.63
CA PRO A 18 -10.08 16.25 -7.00
C PRO A 18 -8.79 17.07 -7.10
N ASN A 19 -8.13 16.98 -8.24
CA ASN A 19 -6.82 17.61 -8.48
C ASN A 19 -6.82 19.13 -8.23
N GLU A 20 -7.91 19.80 -8.54
CA GLU A 20 -8.09 21.24 -8.42
C GLU A 20 -8.20 21.67 -6.96
N ALA A 21 -8.75 20.80 -6.11
CA ALA A 21 -8.99 21.08 -4.68
C ALA A 21 -7.83 20.67 -3.76
N ILE A 22 -6.72 20.14 -4.29
CA ILE A 22 -5.53 19.82 -3.48
C ILE A 22 -5.09 20.99 -2.59
N PRO A 23 -5.00 22.25 -3.09
CA PRO A 23 -4.58 23.37 -2.26
C PRO A 23 -5.52 23.66 -1.08
N ASP A 24 -6.80 23.36 -1.21
CA ASP A 24 -7.80 23.61 -0.16
C ASP A 24 -7.53 22.78 1.11
N PHE A 25 -6.89 21.63 0.97
CA PHE A 25 -6.56 20.71 2.06
C PHE A 25 -5.09 20.74 2.43
N MET A 26 -4.23 20.73 1.43
CA MET A 26 -2.78 20.63 1.62
C MET A 26 -2.11 22.01 1.77
N GLY A 27 -2.81 23.09 1.42
CA GLY A 27 -2.23 24.42 1.26
C GLY A 27 -1.31 24.54 0.04
N GLU A 28 -0.90 25.74 -0.30
CA GLU A 28 0.02 26.01 -1.40
C GLU A 28 1.45 26.21 -0.92
N LEU A 29 2.41 25.85 -1.77
CA LEU A 29 3.83 26.14 -1.61
C LEU A 29 4.28 27.00 -2.80
N ASP A 30 5.25 27.91 -2.56
CA ASP A 30 5.76 28.79 -3.58
C ASP A 30 6.29 28.01 -4.80
N GLY A 31 5.82 28.38 -6.00
CA GLY A 31 6.20 27.76 -7.26
C GLY A 31 5.59 26.36 -7.53
N GLU A 32 4.81 25.80 -6.60
CA GLU A 32 4.24 24.45 -6.74
C GLU A 32 3.25 24.32 -7.89
N ALA A 33 2.46 25.33 -8.19
CA ALA A 33 1.34 25.23 -9.11
C ALA A 33 1.73 24.76 -10.55
N LEU A 34 2.89 25.17 -11.04
CA LEU A 34 3.41 24.72 -12.35
C LEU A 34 3.85 23.27 -12.33
N VAL A 35 4.58 22.88 -11.29
CA VAL A 35 5.07 21.50 -11.07
C VAL A 35 3.88 20.57 -10.93
N ARG A 36 2.91 20.91 -10.06
CA ARG A 36 1.69 20.15 -9.82
C ARG A 36 0.90 19.89 -11.10
N ARG A 37 0.66 20.91 -11.95
CA ARG A 37 -0.04 20.74 -13.23
C ARG A 37 0.65 19.74 -14.16
N LYS A 38 1.97 19.76 -14.22
CA LYS A 38 2.75 18.81 -15.04
C LYS A 38 2.64 17.39 -14.50
N ILE A 39 2.76 17.20 -13.18
CA ILE A 39 2.68 15.91 -12.51
C ILE A 39 1.31 15.27 -12.72
N LEU A 40 0.25 16.04 -12.44
CA LEU A 40 -1.13 15.56 -12.48
C LEU A 40 -1.57 15.13 -13.89
N ARG A 41 -0.95 15.65 -14.95
CA ARG A 41 -1.19 15.19 -16.32
C ARG A 41 -0.60 13.81 -16.61
N MET A 42 0.46 13.43 -15.88
CA MET A 42 1.25 12.22 -16.16
C MET A 42 0.98 11.08 -15.19
N ASN A 43 0.56 11.37 -13.97
CA ASN A 43 0.41 10.36 -12.92
C ASN A 43 -0.87 9.54 -13.00
N GLY A 44 -1.89 10.02 -13.74
CA GLY A 44 -3.18 9.36 -13.93
C GLY A 44 -4.15 9.46 -12.75
N ILE A 45 -3.77 10.15 -11.67
CA ILE A 45 -4.60 10.32 -10.47
C ILE A 45 -5.57 11.47 -10.71
N LYS A 46 -6.88 11.22 -10.52
CA LYS A 46 -7.94 12.22 -10.64
C LYS A 46 -8.37 12.75 -9.28
N SER A 47 -8.37 11.87 -8.28
CA SER A 47 -8.69 12.22 -6.89
C SER A 47 -7.84 11.41 -5.89
N ARG A 48 -7.83 11.87 -4.66
CA ARG A 48 -7.20 11.22 -3.51
C ARG A 48 -7.98 11.57 -2.25
N HIS A 49 -7.55 11.02 -1.11
CA HIS A 49 -8.19 11.27 0.17
C HIS A 49 -7.19 11.86 1.16
N TYR A 50 -7.64 12.79 1.96
CA TYR A 50 -6.84 13.38 3.02
C TYR A 50 -7.59 13.31 4.35
N ALA A 51 -6.95 12.82 5.38
CA ALA A 51 -7.44 12.88 6.77
C ALA A 51 -7.19 14.29 7.36
N LEU A 52 -7.53 15.31 6.60
CA LEU A 52 -7.39 16.73 6.94
C LEU A 52 -8.69 17.45 6.65
N ASP A 53 -8.99 18.47 7.47
CA ASP A 53 -9.95 19.50 7.12
C ASP A 53 -9.30 20.60 6.25
N ARG A 54 -10.10 21.58 5.80
CA ARG A 54 -9.60 22.71 5.00
C ARG A 54 -8.67 23.66 5.76
N ALA A 55 -8.65 23.58 7.09
CA ALA A 55 -7.70 24.29 7.94
C ALA A 55 -6.41 23.48 8.20
N GLN A 56 -6.26 22.36 7.52
CA GLN A 56 -5.14 21.43 7.65
C GLN A 56 -5.05 20.73 9.02
N ASN A 57 -6.13 20.68 9.80
CA ASN A 57 -6.18 19.92 11.03
C ASN A 57 -6.48 18.44 10.70
N PRO A 58 -5.81 17.48 11.36
CA PRO A 58 -6.14 16.08 11.19
C PRO A 58 -7.58 15.77 11.63
N THR A 59 -8.36 15.11 10.76
CA THR A 59 -9.71 14.60 11.08
C THR A 59 -9.68 13.22 11.68
N HIS A 60 -8.67 12.43 11.33
CA HIS A 60 -8.39 11.08 11.84
C HIS A 60 -6.88 10.92 12.03
N ASP A 61 -6.46 10.08 12.96
CA ASP A 61 -5.10 9.61 13.03
C ASP A 61 -4.94 8.26 12.28
N ALA A 62 -3.70 7.86 12.02
CA ALA A 62 -3.43 6.60 11.32
C ALA A 62 -4.00 5.38 12.07
N TYR A 63 -3.99 5.38 13.39
CA TYR A 63 -4.54 4.28 14.19
C TYR A 63 -6.06 4.19 14.08
N GLU A 64 -6.73 5.33 13.99
CA GLU A 64 -8.17 5.40 13.82
C GLU A 64 -8.58 4.89 12.43
N MET A 65 -7.93 5.38 11.37
CA MET A 65 -8.17 4.88 10.01
C MET A 65 -7.96 3.37 9.91
N ALA A 66 -6.88 2.85 10.50
CA ALA A 66 -6.58 1.43 10.54
C ALA A 66 -7.67 0.62 11.27
N ALA A 67 -8.18 1.13 12.40
CA ALA A 67 -9.24 0.49 13.15
C ALA A 67 -10.58 0.50 12.39
N LEU A 68 -10.90 1.58 11.66
CA LEU A 68 -12.08 1.66 10.81
C LEU A 68 -12.00 0.65 9.63
N ALA A 69 -10.85 0.54 8.97
CA ALA A 69 -10.64 -0.48 7.95
C ALA A 69 -10.79 -1.91 8.50
N ALA A 70 -10.26 -2.16 9.70
CA ALA A 70 -10.43 -3.44 10.39
C ALA A 70 -11.90 -3.73 10.73
N ALA A 71 -12.65 -2.75 11.21
CA ALA A 71 -14.07 -2.88 11.49
C ALA A 71 -14.87 -3.24 10.23
N HIS A 72 -14.60 -2.56 9.10
CA HIS A 72 -15.19 -2.90 7.80
C HIS A 72 -14.82 -4.31 7.36
N CYS A 73 -13.56 -4.72 7.50
CA CYS A 73 -13.10 -6.06 7.16
C CYS A 73 -13.82 -7.17 7.94
N LEU A 74 -14.23 -6.89 9.17
CA LEU A 74 -14.92 -7.81 10.08
C LEU A 74 -16.45 -7.61 10.12
N ASP A 75 -17.03 -6.82 9.20
CA ASP A 75 -18.46 -6.44 9.19
C ASP A 75 -18.92 -5.87 10.54
N HIS A 76 -18.09 -5.12 11.20
CA HIS A 76 -18.34 -4.55 12.54
C HIS A 76 -18.62 -5.59 13.63
N LYS A 77 -18.22 -6.86 13.41
CA LYS A 77 -18.37 -7.94 14.40
C LYS A 77 -17.10 -8.12 15.22
N PRO A 78 -17.19 -8.61 16.45
CA PRO A 78 -16.02 -8.99 17.22
C PRO A 78 -15.18 -10.03 16.48
N GLY A 79 -13.87 -9.79 16.43
CA GLY A 79 -12.91 -10.70 15.81
C GLY A 79 -12.48 -11.82 16.76
N THR A 80 -12.13 -12.96 16.19
CA THR A 80 -11.61 -14.13 16.89
C THR A 80 -10.12 -14.36 16.64
N PHE A 81 -9.49 -13.50 15.84
CA PHE A 81 -8.08 -13.59 15.50
C PHE A 81 -7.16 -13.56 16.72
N THR A 82 -6.08 -14.31 16.63
CA THR A 82 -5.02 -14.40 17.66
C THR A 82 -3.69 -13.84 17.21
N TYR A 83 -3.61 -13.37 15.95
CA TYR A 83 -2.44 -12.73 15.36
C TYR A 83 -2.84 -11.41 14.69
N LEU A 84 -2.16 -10.34 15.06
CA LEU A 84 -2.35 -9.00 14.48
C LEU A 84 -1.05 -8.51 13.84
N SER A 85 -1.06 -8.33 12.54
CA SER A 85 0.09 -7.81 11.80
C SER A 85 -0.28 -6.52 11.09
N ALA A 86 0.53 -5.47 11.25
CA ALA A 86 0.27 -4.21 10.59
C ALA A 86 1.54 -3.59 10.00
N GLY A 87 1.38 -2.81 8.93
CA GLY A 87 2.47 -2.11 8.25
C GLY A 87 2.13 -0.68 7.88
N SER A 88 3.12 0.19 7.96
CA SER A 88 3.04 1.61 7.58
C SER A 88 4.42 2.14 7.26
N THR A 89 4.47 3.20 6.45
CA THR A 89 5.71 3.96 6.21
C THR A 89 6.04 4.85 7.41
N ASN A 90 5.02 5.51 7.94
CA ASN A 90 5.16 6.43 9.07
C ASN A 90 4.01 6.26 10.06
N THR A 91 4.32 6.21 11.33
CA THR A 91 3.35 6.13 12.41
C THR A 91 3.50 7.34 13.33
N PRO A 92 2.41 7.79 13.99
CA PRO A 92 2.48 8.91 14.94
C PRO A 92 3.50 8.72 16.07
N LEU A 93 3.78 7.45 16.44
CA LEU A 93 4.77 7.08 17.47
C LEU A 93 5.84 6.19 16.85
N VAL A 94 7.10 6.45 17.17
CA VAL A 94 8.22 5.56 16.82
C VAL A 94 8.16 4.26 17.63
N GLY A 95 7.66 4.32 18.86
CA GLY A 95 7.41 3.19 19.74
C GLY A 95 6.37 3.54 20.81
N PRO A 96 5.56 2.57 21.25
CA PRO A 96 5.51 1.16 20.85
C PRO A 96 5.09 0.99 19.37
N GLY A 97 5.35 -0.21 18.82
CA GLY A 97 5.06 -0.50 17.41
C GLY A 97 3.57 -0.39 17.05
N LEU A 98 3.30 -0.19 15.76
CA LEU A 98 1.97 0.05 15.20
C LEU A 98 0.92 -0.95 15.71
N SER A 99 1.19 -2.25 15.63
CA SER A 99 0.25 -3.31 16.02
C SER A 99 -0.09 -3.28 17.52
N SER A 100 0.83 -2.84 18.37
CA SER A 100 0.57 -2.70 19.82
C SER A 100 -0.49 -1.62 20.09
N ILE A 101 -0.35 -0.46 19.45
CA ILE A 101 -1.32 0.64 19.58
C ILE A 101 -2.66 0.25 18.95
N LEU A 102 -2.63 -0.43 17.79
CA LEU A 102 -3.85 -0.92 17.12
C LEU A 102 -4.58 -1.94 17.97
N HIS A 103 -3.89 -2.89 18.61
CA HIS A 103 -4.53 -3.84 19.51
C HIS A 103 -5.33 -3.12 20.62
N ALA A 104 -4.72 -2.12 21.25
CA ALA A 104 -5.40 -1.33 22.28
C ALA A 104 -6.59 -0.51 21.71
N ARG A 105 -6.47 0.01 20.48
CA ARG A 105 -7.55 0.75 19.81
C ARG A 105 -8.73 -0.17 19.47
N LEU A 106 -8.44 -1.33 18.87
CA LEU A 106 -9.44 -2.36 18.51
C LEU A 106 -10.16 -2.91 19.75
N ALA A 107 -9.43 -3.09 20.86
CA ALA A 107 -10.01 -3.52 22.12
C ALA A 107 -11.01 -2.48 22.68
N ARG A 108 -10.65 -1.19 22.65
CA ARG A 108 -11.58 -0.10 23.08
C ARG A 108 -12.83 0.01 22.21
N GLN A 109 -12.75 -0.39 20.94
CA GLN A 109 -13.90 -0.44 20.03
C GLN A 109 -14.70 -1.74 20.12
N GLY A 110 -14.35 -2.66 21.02
CA GLY A 110 -15.02 -3.95 21.19
C GLY A 110 -14.76 -4.95 20.05
N ILE A 111 -13.79 -4.67 19.18
CA ILE A 111 -13.46 -5.56 18.04
C ILE A 111 -12.69 -6.78 18.52
N ILE A 112 -11.87 -6.65 19.55
CA ILE A 112 -11.10 -7.77 20.14
C ILE A 112 -11.06 -7.64 21.66
N ALA A 113 -11.23 -8.73 22.39
CA ALA A 113 -11.23 -8.73 23.87
C ALA A 113 -10.32 -9.83 24.43
N ARG A 114 -9.19 -10.09 23.76
CA ARG A 114 -8.22 -11.12 24.16
C ARG A 114 -6.80 -10.71 23.85
N PRO A 115 -5.78 -11.31 24.50
CA PRO A 115 -4.39 -11.19 24.08
C PRO A 115 -4.21 -11.72 22.65
N VAL A 116 -3.33 -11.06 21.89
CA VAL A 116 -2.95 -11.47 20.54
C VAL A 116 -1.43 -11.39 20.39
N GLU A 117 -0.87 -12.23 19.54
CA GLU A 117 0.50 -12.04 19.06
C GLU A 117 0.51 -10.88 18.08
N ILE A 118 1.53 -10.02 18.16
CA ILE A 118 1.61 -8.81 17.32
C ILE A 118 2.86 -8.78 16.49
N ASN A 119 2.74 -8.27 15.27
CA ASN A 119 3.86 -8.00 14.37
C ASN A 119 3.69 -6.62 13.73
N SER A 120 4.70 -5.76 13.85
CA SER A 120 4.71 -4.42 13.24
C SER A 120 5.77 -4.36 12.15
N ASN A 121 5.38 -3.98 10.95
CA ASN A 121 6.24 -3.86 9.78
C ASN A 121 6.48 -2.39 9.46
N SER A 122 7.74 -2.03 9.28
CA SER A 122 8.17 -0.71 8.83
C SER A 122 8.82 -0.84 7.45
N GLY A 123 8.51 0.08 6.57
CA GLY A 123 9.01 0.11 5.20
C GLY A 123 8.30 1.21 4.43
N ILE A 124 8.26 1.11 3.12
CA ILE A 124 7.48 2.03 2.29
C ILE A 124 6.25 1.27 1.74
N CYS A 125 6.09 1.13 0.46
CA CYS A 125 4.88 0.56 -0.14
C CYS A 125 4.64 -0.92 0.20
N THR A 126 5.68 -1.69 0.53
CA THR A 126 5.56 -3.13 0.84
C THR A 126 5.25 -3.44 2.30
N SER A 127 5.26 -2.47 3.21
CA SER A 127 5.11 -2.77 4.65
C SER A 127 3.77 -3.43 4.99
N GLY A 128 2.66 -3.02 4.36
CA GLY A 128 1.36 -3.70 4.48
C GLY A 128 1.39 -5.12 3.89
N ALA A 129 1.98 -5.30 2.70
CA ALA A 129 2.11 -6.62 2.10
C ALA A 129 3.02 -7.56 2.91
N GLN A 130 4.07 -7.04 3.58
CA GLN A 130 4.87 -7.83 4.52
C GLN A 130 4.05 -8.27 5.74
N ALA A 131 3.12 -7.43 6.21
CA ALA A 131 2.19 -7.82 7.26
C ALA A 131 1.34 -9.02 6.83
N LEU A 132 0.84 -9.04 5.58
CA LEU A 132 0.12 -10.17 5.00
C LEU A 132 1.00 -11.43 4.89
N VAL A 133 2.25 -11.29 4.41
CA VAL A 133 3.20 -12.41 4.27
C VAL A 133 3.47 -13.06 5.63
N ASN A 134 3.69 -12.26 6.68
CA ASN A 134 3.96 -12.76 8.01
C ASN A 134 2.75 -13.49 8.61
N ALA A 135 1.55 -12.92 8.48
CA ALA A 135 0.32 -13.55 8.94
C ALA A 135 0.00 -14.84 8.16
N ALA A 136 0.21 -14.87 6.84
CA ALA A 136 0.03 -16.07 6.05
C ALA A 136 0.97 -17.20 6.49
N ARG A 137 2.20 -16.87 6.89
CA ARG A 137 3.15 -17.85 7.46
C ARG A 137 2.70 -18.35 8.81
N ALA A 138 2.22 -17.47 9.69
CA ALA A 138 1.70 -17.84 11.02
C ALA A 138 0.47 -18.77 10.92
N ILE A 139 -0.42 -18.54 9.97
CA ILE A 139 -1.53 -19.46 9.68
C ILE A 139 -1.02 -20.78 9.08
N ALA A 140 -0.08 -20.73 8.14
CA ALA A 140 0.43 -21.91 7.45
C ALA A 140 1.28 -22.83 8.33
N SER A 141 1.99 -22.29 9.33
CA SER A 141 2.72 -23.09 10.33
C SER A 141 1.77 -23.80 11.28
N GLY A 142 0.51 -23.33 11.41
CA GLY A 142 -0.47 -23.87 12.37
C GLY A 142 -0.43 -23.19 13.75
N ASP A 143 0.44 -22.19 13.94
CA ASP A 143 0.55 -21.46 15.22
C ASP A 143 -0.72 -20.65 15.51
N HIS A 144 -1.37 -20.16 14.44
CA HIS A 144 -2.62 -19.40 14.50
C HIS A 144 -3.63 -19.93 13.50
N GLN A 145 -4.92 -19.85 13.86
CA GLN A 145 -6.03 -20.21 12.96
C GLN A 145 -6.65 -18.99 12.28
N GLU A 146 -6.53 -17.84 12.91
CA GLU A 146 -7.06 -16.57 12.40
C GLU A 146 -6.08 -15.43 12.66
N ALA A 147 -5.96 -14.55 11.68
CA ALA A 147 -5.12 -13.36 11.74
C ALA A 147 -5.83 -12.15 11.12
N LEU A 148 -5.47 -10.95 11.59
CA LEU A 148 -5.86 -9.68 11.00
C LEU A 148 -4.62 -8.97 10.49
N CYS A 149 -4.64 -8.52 9.23
CA CYS A 149 -3.57 -7.75 8.60
C CYS A 149 -4.07 -6.37 8.22
N ILE A 150 -3.26 -5.34 8.48
CA ILE A 150 -3.64 -3.96 8.23
C ILE A 150 -2.46 -3.22 7.57
N GLY A 151 -2.76 -2.45 6.51
CA GLY A 151 -1.87 -1.44 5.96
C GLY A 151 -2.48 -0.06 6.15
N VAL A 152 -1.71 0.93 6.58
CA VAL A 152 -2.21 2.30 6.79
C VAL A 152 -1.15 3.32 6.41
N GLU A 153 -1.60 4.41 5.78
CA GLU A 153 -0.75 5.57 5.44
C GLU A 153 -1.47 6.88 5.71
N GLN A 154 -0.73 7.85 6.24
CA GLN A 154 -1.20 9.21 6.46
C GLN A 154 -0.13 10.23 6.06
N PRO A 155 0.28 10.28 4.78
CA PRO A 155 1.31 11.20 4.32
C PRO A 155 0.89 12.68 4.39
N SER A 156 -0.40 12.98 4.38
CA SER A 156 -0.90 14.36 4.41
C SER A 156 -0.38 15.14 5.62
N VAL A 157 -0.22 14.49 6.78
CA VAL A 157 0.17 15.17 8.02
C VAL A 157 1.58 15.78 7.99
N PHE A 158 2.50 15.21 7.23
CA PHE A 158 3.87 15.74 7.08
C PHE A 158 4.12 16.39 5.70
N LEU A 159 3.16 16.29 4.75
CA LEU A 159 3.26 16.90 3.43
C LEU A 159 2.40 18.15 3.26
N LYS A 160 1.54 18.52 4.23
CA LYS A 160 0.76 19.74 4.22
C LYS A 160 1.66 20.98 4.35
N SER A 161 1.24 22.11 3.78
CA SER A 161 2.05 23.34 3.74
C SER A 161 2.36 23.91 5.12
N SER A 162 1.48 23.67 6.11
CA SER A 162 1.73 24.10 7.49
C SER A 162 2.83 23.29 8.21
N PHE A 163 3.22 22.15 7.66
CA PHE A 163 4.26 21.28 8.25
C PHE A 163 5.54 21.28 7.41
N ILE A 164 5.42 21.00 6.09
CA ILE A 164 6.57 20.95 5.20
C ILE A 164 7.12 22.36 5.00
N ARG A 165 8.39 22.55 5.31
CA ARG A 165 9.05 23.86 5.18
C ARG A 165 10.20 23.74 4.22
N PRO A 166 10.41 24.78 3.37
CA PRO A 166 11.64 24.89 2.63
C PRO A 166 12.82 25.02 3.60
N PRO A 167 14.03 24.60 3.21
CA PRO A 167 15.22 24.86 4.00
C PRO A 167 15.33 26.35 4.34
N ASP A 168 15.51 26.69 5.62
CA ASP A 168 15.51 28.09 6.10
C ASP A 168 16.69 28.92 5.58
N ASP A 169 17.72 28.26 5.04
CA ASP A 169 18.93 28.90 4.55
C ASP A 169 18.95 28.93 3.01
N ARG A 170 18.98 30.15 2.43
CA ARG A 170 19.18 30.31 0.99
C ARG A 170 20.45 29.61 0.46
N ALA A 171 21.46 29.42 1.32
CA ALA A 171 22.65 28.64 0.99
C ALA A 171 22.34 27.15 0.77
N LEU A 172 21.34 26.59 1.47
CA LEU A 172 20.88 25.21 1.26
C LEU A 172 20.13 25.00 -0.06
N TYR A 173 19.52 26.07 -0.62
CA TYR A 173 18.99 26.03 -1.99
C TYR A 173 20.09 25.95 -3.07
N LEU A 174 21.30 26.35 -2.74
CA LEU A 174 22.47 26.23 -3.61
C LEU A 174 23.08 24.82 -3.51
N ASP A 175 22.79 24.07 -2.45
CA ASP A 175 23.11 22.65 -2.38
C ASP A 175 22.14 21.86 -3.25
N LYS A 176 22.67 21.31 -4.35
CA LYS A 176 21.91 20.59 -5.36
C LYS A 176 21.17 19.37 -4.79
N GLU A 177 21.72 18.70 -3.78
CA GLU A 177 21.11 17.51 -3.16
C GLU A 177 19.89 17.90 -2.33
N THR A 178 20.01 18.88 -1.46
CA THR A 178 18.92 19.39 -0.62
C THR A 178 17.78 19.98 -1.45
N SER A 179 18.11 20.76 -2.48
CA SER A 179 17.13 21.30 -3.43
C SER A 179 16.40 20.20 -4.20
N SER A 180 17.08 19.14 -4.60
CA SER A 180 16.47 17.99 -5.27
C SER A 180 15.53 17.21 -4.35
N LYS A 181 15.91 16.96 -3.10
CA LYS A 181 15.07 16.28 -2.10
C LYS A 181 13.80 17.10 -1.80
N TRP A 182 13.95 18.41 -1.62
CA TRP A 182 12.81 19.31 -1.44
C TRP A 182 11.84 19.26 -2.61
N PHE A 183 12.35 19.40 -3.84
CA PHE A 183 11.53 19.31 -5.05
C PHE A 183 10.76 17.98 -5.13
N MET A 184 11.41 16.87 -4.78
CA MET A 184 10.78 15.56 -4.78
C MET A 184 9.69 15.44 -3.70
N SER A 185 9.88 16.04 -2.54
CA SER A 185 8.83 16.10 -1.52
C SER A 185 7.58 16.84 -2.03
N VAL A 186 7.77 17.98 -2.68
CA VAL A 186 6.70 18.75 -3.34
C VAL A 186 6.04 17.96 -4.47
N PHE A 187 6.82 17.20 -5.23
CA PHE A 187 6.33 16.31 -6.27
C PHE A 187 5.43 15.20 -5.69
N LEU A 188 5.89 14.51 -4.65
CA LEU A 188 5.19 13.37 -4.04
C LEU A 188 3.89 13.77 -3.34
N ARG A 189 3.82 14.97 -2.73
CA ARG A 189 2.60 15.46 -2.06
C ARG A 189 1.37 15.56 -2.99
N SER A 190 1.60 15.74 -4.29
CA SER A 190 0.53 15.78 -5.29
C SER A 190 0.03 14.40 -5.70
N MET A 191 0.68 13.31 -5.29
CA MET A 191 0.38 11.94 -5.69
C MET A 191 -0.16 11.08 -4.55
N LEU A 192 0.28 11.36 -3.31
CA LEU A 192 -0.03 10.54 -2.15
C LEU A 192 -1.44 10.79 -1.63
N SER A 193 -2.01 9.75 -1.03
CA SER A 193 -3.35 9.70 -0.43
C SER A 193 -3.25 9.10 0.95
N ASP A 194 -4.08 9.56 1.86
CA ASP A 194 -4.29 8.89 3.14
C ASP A 194 -5.27 7.74 2.97
N GLY A 195 -5.12 6.69 3.76
CA GLY A 195 -6.05 5.58 3.77
C GLY A 195 -5.54 4.38 4.56
N ALA A 196 -6.46 3.46 4.82
CA ALA A 196 -6.17 2.19 5.45
C ALA A 196 -6.90 1.07 4.73
N GLY A 197 -6.29 -0.12 4.73
CA GLY A 197 -6.91 -1.33 4.27
C GLY A 197 -6.61 -2.50 5.19
N ALA A 198 -7.53 -3.43 5.32
CA ALA A 198 -7.40 -4.60 6.17
C ALA A 198 -7.87 -5.86 5.46
N VAL A 199 -7.27 -6.99 5.82
CA VAL A 199 -7.72 -8.32 5.41
C VAL A 199 -7.70 -9.25 6.62
N SER A 200 -8.74 -10.09 6.74
CA SER A 200 -8.77 -11.20 7.70
C SER A 200 -8.30 -12.48 7.02
N LEU A 201 -7.50 -13.27 7.72
CA LEU A 201 -7.02 -14.57 7.26
C LEU A 201 -7.54 -15.67 8.17
N ARG A 202 -7.84 -16.83 7.56
CA ARG A 202 -8.21 -18.06 8.27
C ARG A 202 -7.59 -19.28 7.60
N ASN A 203 -7.50 -20.37 8.35
CA ASN A 203 -7.10 -21.68 7.83
C ASN A 203 -8.20 -22.40 7.04
N GLN A 204 -9.43 -21.85 7.02
CA GLN A 204 -10.60 -22.33 6.29
C GLN A 204 -11.24 -21.18 5.51
N PRO A 205 -11.88 -21.43 4.34
CA PRO A 205 -12.62 -20.40 3.63
C PRO A 205 -13.85 -19.95 4.40
N ALA A 206 -14.36 -18.77 4.12
CA ALA A 206 -15.65 -18.31 4.61
C ALA A 206 -16.79 -19.12 3.95
N THR A 207 -17.89 -19.29 4.69
CA THR A 207 -19.07 -20.05 4.22
C THR A 207 -20.19 -19.17 3.69
N ASP A 208 -20.04 -17.84 3.79
CA ASP A 208 -21.06 -16.84 3.47
C ASP A 208 -20.62 -15.79 2.44
N ARG A 209 -19.35 -15.85 2.01
CA ARG A 209 -18.77 -14.89 1.06
C ARG A 209 -17.58 -15.46 0.30
N ILE A 210 -17.17 -14.75 -0.76
CA ILE A 210 -15.94 -15.06 -1.50
C ILE A 210 -14.74 -15.00 -0.55
N SER A 211 -13.91 -16.02 -0.63
CA SER A 211 -12.59 -16.08 0.00
C SER A 211 -11.52 -16.17 -1.08
N TYR A 212 -10.28 -15.82 -0.74
CA TYR A 212 -9.14 -16.04 -1.62
C TYR A 212 -8.18 -17.02 -0.94
N ARG A 213 -8.01 -18.20 -1.52
CA ARG A 213 -6.95 -19.12 -1.08
C ARG A 213 -5.60 -18.50 -1.45
N LEU A 214 -4.72 -18.35 -0.47
CA LEU A 214 -3.33 -18.02 -0.74
C LEU A 214 -2.63 -19.25 -1.31
N ASN A 215 -2.19 -19.18 -2.58
CA ASN A 215 -1.40 -20.24 -3.20
C ASN A 215 0.05 -20.15 -2.73
N TRP A 216 0.64 -18.99 -2.84
CA TRP A 216 1.98 -18.67 -2.38
C TRP A 216 2.20 -17.16 -2.19
N THR A 217 3.25 -16.82 -1.46
CA THR A 217 3.79 -15.46 -1.36
C THR A 217 5.26 -15.47 -1.78
N TYR A 218 5.70 -14.45 -2.51
CA TYR A 218 7.08 -14.31 -2.93
C TYR A 218 7.57 -12.89 -2.64
N SER A 219 8.47 -12.75 -1.68
CA SER A 219 9.03 -11.47 -1.25
C SER A 219 10.53 -11.46 -1.43
N ARG A 220 11.08 -10.43 -2.08
CA ARG A 220 12.52 -10.27 -2.32
C ARG A 220 12.94 -8.82 -2.17
N SER A 221 14.09 -8.63 -1.52
CA SER A 221 14.82 -7.38 -1.48
C SER A 221 15.99 -7.43 -2.44
N PHE A 222 16.18 -6.38 -3.21
CA PHE A 222 17.32 -6.19 -4.10
C PHE A 222 18.32 -5.16 -3.55
N ALA A 223 18.23 -4.85 -2.26
CA ALA A 223 19.08 -3.87 -1.58
C ALA A 223 20.58 -4.19 -1.66
N HIS A 224 20.95 -5.47 -1.87
CA HIS A 224 22.35 -5.90 -2.02
C HIS A 224 23.02 -5.41 -3.31
N GLU A 225 22.24 -5.05 -4.32
CA GLU A 225 22.75 -4.59 -5.64
C GLU A 225 22.17 -3.25 -6.10
N THR A 226 21.30 -2.64 -5.27
CA THR A 226 20.66 -1.38 -5.61
C THR A 226 20.91 -0.32 -4.54
N PRO A 227 21.16 0.94 -4.93
CA PRO A 227 21.27 2.03 -3.98
C PRO A 227 19.90 2.41 -3.39
N LEU A 228 19.92 3.16 -2.28
CA LEU A 228 18.72 3.78 -1.72
C LEU A 228 18.10 4.75 -2.74
N CYS A 229 16.82 4.54 -3.04
CA CYS A 229 16.10 5.30 -4.05
C CYS A 229 15.05 6.24 -3.43
N MET A 230 14.28 5.76 -2.46
CA MET A 230 13.27 6.57 -1.78
C MET A 230 13.43 6.44 -0.27
N SER A 231 13.32 7.56 0.43
CA SER A 231 13.43 7.60 1.89
C SER A 231 12.48 8.63 2.50
N LEU A 232 12.04 8.33 3.72
CA LEU A 232 11.41 9.27 4.63
C LEU A 232 12.34 9.47 5.82
N GLU A 233 12.88 10.65 5.99
CA GLU A 233 13.83 10.96 7.06
C GLU A 233 13.09 11.09 8.40
N SER A 234 13.53 10.38 9.44
CA SER A 234 12.83 10.34 10.74
C SER A 234 12.83 11.67 11.50
N ARG A 235 13.80 12.53 11.27
CA ARG A 235 13.92 13.82 11.98
C ARG A 235 13.21 14.96 11.28
N SER A 236 13.38 15.06 9.97
CA SER A 236 12.82 16.14 9.15
C SER A 236 11.45 15.78 8.56
N LEU A 237 11.10 14.47 8.54
CA LEU A 237 9.98 13.89 7.80
C LEU A 237 10.00 14.30 6.32
N LEU A 238 11.20 14.55 5.79
CA LEU A 238 11.39 14.86 4.38
C LEU A 238 11.34 13.58 3.57
N LEU A 239 10.32 13.48 2.71
CA LEU A 239 10.14 12.38 1.79
C LEU A 239 10.86 12.71 0.47
N SER A 240 11.75 11.85 0.05
CA SER A 240 12.53 12.06 -1.19
C SER A 240 12.62 10.80 -2.03
N GLN A 241 12.85 10.97 -3.34
CA GLN A 241 13.05 9.87 -4.28
C GLN A 241 14.03 10.27 -5.37
N ASP A 242 14.98 9.40 -5.69
CA ASP A 242 15.87 9.58 -6.83
C ASP A 242 15.29 8.93 -8.08
N VAL A 243 14.87 9.77 -9.04
CA VAL A 243 14.21 9.32 -10.27
C VAL A 243 15.17 8.59 -11.22
N ALA A 244 16.47 8.93 -11.20
CA ALA A 244 17.47 8.26 -12.04
C ALA A 244 17.74 6.84 -11.54
N ILE A 245 17.89 6.67 -10.22
CA ILE A 245 18.00 5.36 -9.58
C ILE A 245 16.75 4.54 -9.85
N LEU A 246 15.56 5.14 -9.69
CA LEU A 246 14.28 4.49 -9.96
C LEU A 246 14.20 3.95 -11.39
N ALA A 247 14.50 4.80 -12.37
CA ALA A 247 14.45 4.43 -13.80
C ALA A 247 15.43 3.31 -14.14
N LYS A 248 16.63 3.33 -13.54
CA LYS A 248 17.69 2.36 -13.80
C LYS A 248 17.37 0.97 -13.23
N HIS A 249 16.86 0.90 -11.99
CA HIS A 249 16.80 -0.36 -11.24
C HIS A 249 15.40 -1.00 -11.17
N MET A 250 14.32 -0.23 -11.27
CA MET A 250 12.96 -0.78 -11.13
C MET A 250 12.69 -1.92 -12.12
N ARG A 251 12.95 -1.69 -13.40
CA ARG A 251 12.64 -2.66 -14.46
C ARG A 251 13.42 -3.97 -14.36
N PRO A 252 14.75 -3.98 -14.20
CA PRO A 252 15.52 -5.22 -14.04
C PRO A 252 15.07 -6.03 -12.82
N SER A 253 14.91 -5.37 -11.67
CA SER A 253 14.55 -6.04 -10.41
C SER A 253 13.15 -6.65 -10.47
N VAL A 254 12.16 -5.96 -11.05
CA VAL A 254 10.81 -6.51 -11.23
C VAL A 254 10.83 -7.72 -12.20
N ASN A 255 11.58 -7.65 -13.31
CA ASN A 255 11.70 -8.78 -14.23
C ASN A 255 12.29 -10.01 -13.55
N GLN A 256 13.33 -9.82 -12.74
CA GLN A 256 13.95 -10.90 -11.96
C GLN A 256 12.99 -11.47 -10.92
N LEU A 257 12.25 -10.59 -10.20
CA LEU A 257 11.23 -10.99 -9.23
C LEU A 257 10.17 -11.90 -9.86
N VAL A 258 9.51 -11.42 -10.94
CA VAL A 258 8.39 -12.14 -11.55
C VAL A 258 8.85 -13.47 -12.13
N ARG A 259 9.97 -13.51 -12.85
CA ARG A 259 10.56 -14.75 -13.37
C ARG A 259 10.92 -15.72 -12.25
N GLY A 260 11.55 -15.23 -11.18
CA GLY A 260 11.93 -16.05 -10.03
C GLY A 260 10.72 -16.64 -9.30
N ALA A 261 9.66 -15.88 -9.13
CA ALA A 261 8.41 -16.34 -8.50
C ALA A 261 7.74 -17.43 -9.35
N LEU A 262 7.52 -17.18 -10.64
CA LEU A 262 6.87 -18.11 -11.53
C LEU A 262 7.67 -19.40 -11.67
N ALA A 263 9.00 -19.34 -11.82
CA ALA A 263 9.88 -20.51 -11.89
C ALA A 263 9.86 -21.32 -10.59
N GLN A 264 9.90 -20.66 -9.41
CA GLN A 264 9.89 -21.35 -8.11
C GLN A 264 8.58 -22.12 -7.89
N HIS A 265 7.46 -21.62 -8.39
CA HIS A 265 6.14 -22.20 -8.17
C HIS A 265 5.62 -23.02 -9.35
N GLY A 266 6.38 -23.10 -10.46
CA GLY A 266 5.99 -23.83 -11.66
C GLY A 266 4.74 -23.28 -12.33
N GLU A 267 4.50 -21.97 -12.23
CA GLU A 267 3.33 -21.30 -12.77
C GLU A 267 3.69 -20.39 -13.95
N SER A 268 2.71 -20.14 -14.80
CA SER A 268 2.77 -19.12 -15.86
C SER A 268 1.89 -17.92 -15.51
N LEU A 269 2.32 -16.75 -15.93
CA LEU A 269 1.49 -15.54 -15.76
C LEU A 269 0.17 -15.66 -16.56
N ALA A 270 0.13 -16.45 -17.63
CA ALA A 270 -1.07 -16.73 -18.43
C ALA A 270 -2.18 -17.47 -17.66
N GLU A 271 -1.88 -18.04 -16.50
CA GLU A 271 -2.89 -18.69 -15.64
C GLU A 271 -3.74 -17.69 -14.83
N TYR A 272 -3.33 -16.42 -14.81
CA TYR A 272 -3.99 -15.39 -14.02
C TYR A 272 -5.05 -14.64 -14.83
N GLN A 273 -6.26 -14.55 -14.29
CA GLN A 273 -7.35 -13.79 -14.87
C GLN A 273 -7.19 -12.30 -14.68
N CYS A 274 -6.52 -11.89 -13.59
CA CYS A 274 -6.25 -10.48 -13.32
C CYS A 274 -5.01 -10.30 -12.45
N VAL A 275 -4.28 -9.21 -12.71
CA VAL A 275 -3.23 -8.71 -11.82
C VAL A 275 -3.72 -7.45 -11.12
N LEU A 276 -3.56 -7.37 -9.81
CA LEU A 276 -3.84 -6.19 -9.00
C LEU A 276 -2.52 -5.51 -8.61
N PRO A 277 -2.05 -4.53 -9.38
CA PRO A 277 -0.80 -3.87 -9.10
C PRO A 277 -1.00 -2.68 -8.17
N HIS A 278 -0.15 -2.56 -7.15
CA HIS A 278 0.09 -1.28 -6.51
C HIS A 278 0.87 -0.39 -7.49
N LEU A 279 0.17 0.47 -8.22
CA LEU A 279 0.77 1.50 -9.06
C LEU A 279 0.83 2.81 -8.28
N SER A 280 2.02 3.38 -8.16
CA SER A 280 2.19 4.72 -7.58
C SER A 280 1.86 5.84 -8.58
N SER A 281 1.93 5.54 -9.88
CA SER A 281 1.70 6.48 -10.98
C SER A 281 1.51 5.73 -12.29
N TYR A 282 0.71 6.28 -13.20
CA TYR A 282 0.60 5.78 -14.58
C TYR A 282 1.87 5.97 -15.41
N PHE A 283 2.86 6.67 -14.89
CA PHE A 283 4.20 6.65 -15.46
C PHE A 283 4.73 5.22 -15.66
N PHE A 284 4.35 4.29 -14.76
CA PHE A 284 4.75 2.89 -14.83
C PHE A 284 3.78 2.01 -15.63
N LYS A 285 2.67 2.55 -16.15
CA LYS A 285 1.64 1.78 -16.84
C LYS A 285 2.16 1.04 -18.07
N ALA A 286 2.92 1.74 -18.92
CA ALA A 286 3.48 1.14 -20.13
C ALA A 286 4.44 -0.01 -19.81
N TYR A 287 5.22 0.13 -18.73
CA TYR A 287 6.12 -0.91 -18.25
C TYR A 287 5.37 -2.12 -17.69
N LEU A 288 4.32 -1.90 -16.90
CA LEU A 288 3.46 -2.99 -16.43
C LEU A 288 2.86 -3.77 -17.61
N LEU A 289 2.30 -3.09 -18.61
CA LEU A 289 1.74 -3.73 -19.79
C LEU A 289 2.78 -4.56 -20.56
N ASP A 290 4.01 -4.06 -20.68
CA ASP A 290 5.12 -4.81 -21.30
C ASP A 290 5.42 -6.13 -20.55
N ILE A 291 5.43 -6.11 -19.21
CA ILE A 291 5.59 -7.32 -18.40
C ILE A 291 4.43 -8.28 -18.62
N LEU A 292 3.18 -7.80 -18.51
CA LEU A 292 1.98 -8.63 -18.63
C LEU A 292 1.86 -9.27 -20.02
N THR A 293 2.32 -8.60 -21.06
CA THR A 293 2.35 -9.13 -22.43
C THR A 293 3.48 -10.16 -22.60
N LYS A 294 4.71 -9.77 -22.28
CA LYS A 294 5.91 -10.60 -22.57
C LYS A 294 5.99 -11.87 -21.71
N MET A 295 5.60 -11.76 -20.44
CA MET A 295 5.65 -12.90 -19.53
C MET A 295 4.38 -13.74 -19.56
N GLY A 296 3.27 -13.19 -20.07
CA GLY A 296 2.03 -13.92 -20.32
C GLY A 296 2.06 -14.82 -21.56
N GLY A 297 3.05 -14.65 -22.44
CA GLY A 297 3.20 -15.47 -23.63
C GLY A 297 2.12 -15.27 -24.71
N GLY A 298 1.35 -14.16 -24.61
CA GLY A 298 0.20 -13.90 -25.50
C GLY A 298 -0.35 -12.47 -25.33
N PRO A 299 -1.66 -12.27 -25.48
CA PRO A 299 -2.29 -10.99 -25.16
C PRO A 299 -1.99 -10.53 -23.74
N ALA A 300 -1.94 -9.22 -23.51
CA ALA A 300 -1.69 -8.68 -22.18
C ALA A 300 -2.75 -9.18 -21.18
N ILE A 301 -2.29 -9.74 -20.06
CA ILE A 301 -3.18 -10.19 -18.99
C ILE A 301 -3.91 -8.98 -18.42
N PRO A 302 -5.21 -9.07 -18.16
CA PRO A 302 -5.97 -8.00 -17.55
C PRO A 302 -5.35 -7.55 -16.21
N TYR A 303 -5.33 -6.26 -15.97
CA TYR A 303 -5.00 -5.71 -14.66
C TYR A 303 -6.08 -4.73 -14.22
N TRP A 304 -6.23 -4.59 -12.90
CA TRP A 304 -7.15 -3.63 -12.34
C TRP A 304 -6.49 -2.84 -11.19
N THR A 305 -6.76 -1.56 -11.13
CA THR A 305 -6.29 -0.66 -10.09
C THR A 305 -7.28 0.49 -9.89
N ASN A 306 -7.35 1.02 -8.69
CA ASN A 306 -8.17 2.17 -8.34
C ASN A 306 -7.35 3.47 -8.18
N LEU A 307 -6.13 3.50 -8.73
CA LEU A 307 -5.23 4.65 -8.62
C LEU A 307 -5.88 5.97 -9.03
N GLU A 308 -6.74 5.96 -10.06
CA GLU A 308 -7.39 7.18 -10.56
C GLU A 308 -8.30 7.84 -9.51
N SER A 309 -8.98 7.07 -8.70
CA SER A 309 -9.99 7.54 -7.73
C SER A 309 -9.50 7.59 -6.28
N ALA A 310 -8.68 6.61 -5.87
CA ALA A 310 -8.19 6.50 -4.51
C ALA A 310 -6.84 7.19 -4.27
N GLY A 311 -6.08 7.46 -5.37
CA GLY A 311 -4.72 7.95 -5.26
C GLY A 311 -3.73 6.88 -4.80
N ASN A 312 -2.53 7.30 -4.45
CA ASN A 312 -1.48 6.40 -3.97
C ASN A 312 -1.47 6.40 -2.43
N ALA A 313 -2.10 5.42 -1.81
CA ALA A 313 -2.11 5.21 -0.36
C ALA A 313 -0.98 4.27 0.12
N GLY A 314 0.17 4.26 -0.56
CA GLY A 314 1.38 3.54 -0.12
C GLY A 314 1.11 2.09 0.28
N SER A 315 1.48 1.73 1.51
CA SER A 315 1.34 0.36 2.04
C SER A 315 -0.11 -0.11 2.20
N ALA A 316 -1.08 0.79 2.29
CA ALA A 316 -2.51 0.47 2.35
C ALA A 316 -3.10 0.12 0.99
N SER A 317 -2.50 0.62 -0.10
CA SER A 317 -3.07 0.54 -1.45
C SER A 317 -3.50 -0.85 -1.86
N ILE A 318 -2.67 -1.87 -1.61
CA ILE A 318 -2.98 -3.23 -2.09
C ILE A 318 -4.21 -3.84 -1.42
N PHE A 319 -4.45 -3.52 -0.15
CA PHE A 319 -5.65 -3.97 0.56
C PHE A 319 -6.89 -3.21 0.11
N ILE A 320 -6.78 -1.89 -0.11
CA ILE A 320 -7.84 -1.06 -0.67
C ILE A 320 -8.20 -1.53 -2.08
N ILE A 321 -7.19 -1.85 -2.92
CA ILE A 321 -7.38 -2.42 -4.25
C ILE A 321 -8.11 -3.75 -4.18
N LEU A 322 -7.67 -4.67 -3.33
CA LEU A 322 -8.29 -6.00 -3.20
C LEU A 322 -9.73 -5.90 -2.71
N ASP A 323 -9.99 -5.05 -1.71
CA ASP A 323 -11.33 -4.83 -1.18
C ASP A 323 -12.30 -4.29 -2.25
N GLU A 324 -11.87 -3.27 -2.96
CA GLU A 324 -12.69 -2.66 -4.01
C GLU A 324 -12.87 -3.60 -5.22
N PHE A 325 -11.82 -4.34 -5.61
CA PHE A 325 -11.88 -5.34 -6.66
C PHE A 325 -12.88 -6.45 -6.31
N THR A 326 -12.83 -6.97 -5.09
CA THR A 326 -13.75 -8.01 -4.62
C THR A 326 -15.20 -7.56 -4.71
N ARG A 327 -15.49 -6.32 -4.31
CA ARG A 327 -16.84 -5.76 -4.36
C ARG A 327 -17.34 -5.46 -5.79
N LYS A 328 -16.45 -5.02 -6.68
CA LYS A 328 -16.86 -4.55 -8.03
C LYS A 328 -16.81 -5.64 -9.10
N HIS A 329 -15.90 -6.59 -9.00
CA HIS A 329 -15.61 -7.55 -10.08
C HIS A 329 -16.04 -8.98 -9.78
N ALA A 330 -16.24 -9.33 -8.50
CA ALA A 330 -16.72 -10.64 -8.05
C ALA A 330 -16.08 -11.80 -8.87
N PRO A 331 -14.78 -12.08 -8.73
CA PRO A 331 -14.10 -13.09 -9.54
C PRO A 331 -14.79 -14.44 -9.42
N ALA A 332 -14.79 -15.24 -10.49
CA ALA A 332 -15.41 -16.56 -10.51
C ALA A 332 -14.65 -17.55 -9.60
N HIS A 333 -15.35 -18.63 -9.17
CA HIS A 333 -14.69 -19.70 -8.43
C HIS A 333 -13.56 -20.31 -9.27
N GLY A 334 -12.37 -20.37 -8.72
CA GLY A 334 -11.17 -20.88 -9.40
C GLY A 334 -10.33 -19.81 -10.10
N ASP A 335 -10.83 -18.58 -10.27
CA ASP A 335 -10.06 -17.50 -10.87
C ASP A 335 -8.78 -17.21 -10.08
N LYS A 336 -7.63 -17.19 -10.78
CA LYS A 336 -6.35 -16.79 -10.18
C LYS A 336 -6.17 -15.28 -10.30
N VAL A 337 -5.83 -14.66 -9.18
CA VAL A 337 -5.53 -13.22 -9.07
C VAL A 337 -4.14 -13.04 -8.49
N MET A 338 -3.33 -12.17 -9.07
CA MET A 338 -2.00 -11.85 -8.55
C MET A 338 -1.98 -10.45 -7.93
N LEU A 339 -1.59 -10.35 -6.67
CA LEU A 339 -1.23 -9.07 -6.09
C LEU A 339 0.24 -8.78 -6.43
N PHE A 340 0.51 -7.59 -6.95
CA PHE A 340 1.85 -7.13 -7.32
C PHE A 340 2.17 -5.82 -6.60
N ILE A 341 3.10 -5.87 -5.67
CA ILE A 341 3.47 -4.74 -4.83
C ILE A 341 4.95 -4.40 -5.02
N PRO A 342 5.26 -3.51 -5.97
CA PRO A 342 6.59 -2.93 -6.10
C PRO A 342 6.82 -1.82 -5.09
N GLU A 343 8.04 -1.75 -4.57
CA GLU A 343 8.49 -0.67 -3.71
C GLU A 343 9.77 -0.04 -4.25
N SER A 344 9.82 1.27 -4.28
CA SER A 344 10.98 2.03 -4.74
C SER A 344 11.95 2.43 -3.64
N GLY A 345 11.69 2.13 -2.38
CA GLY A 345 12.55 2.50 -1.26
C GLY A 345 13.97 2.01 -1.47
N GLN A 346 14.16 0.73 -1.35
CA GLN A 346 15.40 0.04 -1.71
C GLN A 346 15.09 -1.26 -2.48
N PHE A 347 14.12 -1.14 -3.39
CA PHE A 347 13.67 -2.20 -4.30
C PHE A 347 13.27 -3.49 -3.60
N ASN A 348 12.36 -3.35 -2.64
CA ASN A 348 11.62 -4.45 -2.05
C ASN A 348 10.37 -4.75 -2.88
N PHE A 349 10.06 -6.02 -3.06
CA PHE A 349 8.89 -6.40 -3.83
C PHE A 349 8.16 -7.57 -3.20
N VAL A 350 6.84 -7.58 -3.34
CA VAL A 350 6.00 -8.68 -2.91
C VAL A 350 5.05 -9.08 -4.03
N LEU A 351 4.98 -10.39 -4.28
CA LEU A 351 3.95 -11.03 -5.09
C LEU A 351 3.13 -11.96 -4.22
N VAL A 352 1.82 -11.99 -4.44
CA VAL A 352 0.91 -12.91 -3.77
C VAL A 352 0.01 -13.55 -4.81
N SER A 353 0.02 -14.87 -4.90
CA SER A 353 -0.89 -15.63 -5.77
C SER A 353 -2.12 -16.04 -4.98
N LEU A 354 -3.27 -15.71 -5.51
CA LEU A 354 -4.57 -15.97 -4.92
C LEU A 354 -5.44 -16.78 -5.88
N THR A 355 -6.31 -17.62 -5.33
CA THR A 355 -7.40 -18.28 -6.08
C THR A 355 -8.72 -17.96 -5.40
N ALA A 356 -9.70 -17.43 -6.14
CA ALA A 356 -11.02 -17.14 -5.64
C ALA A 356 -11.77 -18.45 -5.30
N VAL A 357 -12.39 -18.49 -4.13
CA VAL A 357 -13.17 -19.63 -3.61
C VAL A 357 -14.52 -19.10 -3.19
N HIS A 358 -15.59 -19.64 -3.79
CA HIS A 358 -16.96 -19.32 -3.40
C HIS A 358 -17.44 -20.28 -2.30
N PRO A 359 -18.46 -19.87 -1.52
CA PRO A 359 -19.11 -20.74 -0.53
C PRO A 359 -19.64 -22.03 -1.10
#